data_f459233ba0bee75f43c9466c89ebc511
#
_entry.id   f459233ba0bee75f43c9466c89ebc511
#
_cell.length_a   1.000
_cell.length_b   1.000
_cell.length_c   1.000
_cell.angle_alpha   90.00
_cell.angle_beta   90.00
_cell.angle_gamma   90.00
#
_symmetry.space_group_name_H-M   'P 1'
#
loop_
_entity.id
_entity.type
_entity.pdbx_description
1 polymer ?
#
loop_
_entity_poly.entity_id
_entity_poly.type
_entity_poly.pdbx_seq_one_letter_code
_entity_poly.pdbx_strand_id
1 'polypeptide(L)'
;KEYLYLTQLLEISGVDCINPAKALRENNEKLIILNFPNLIPFSKVTNSLEEIEDIFKNEQIEKIVLKPLDGMGGKSIFFIERGDKNLSVIWETISQMGRKHFIVQEYIEEAKHGDHRLVFINYELLPRKVVRVPSHKDFRGNLAAGASSKIEPVTKKDQEIAEQIIPYLKENGIYFAGADLLGG
;
A
#
# COMPACT_ATOMS: atom_id res chain seq x y z
N LYS A 1 -12.95 -9.14 4.50
CA LYS A 1 -14.13 -9.55 3.67
C LYS A 1 -15.44 -9.18 4.37
N GLU A 2 -15.60 -9.45 5.67
CA GLU A 2 -16.81 -9.17 6.43
C GLU A 2 -17.26 -7.70 6.34
N TYR A 3 -16.34 -6.76 6.49
CA TYR A 3 -16.64 -5.32 6.34
C TYR A 3 -17.26 -4.94 4.99
N LEU A 4 -16.85 -5.61 3.91
CA LEU A 4 -17.39 -5.34 2.57
C LEU A 4 -18.87 -5.76 2.48
N TYR A 5 -19.23 -6.86 3.13
CA TYR A 5 -20.62 -7.31 3.18
C TYR A 5 -21.48 -6.40 4.06
N LEU A 6 -20.94 -5.96 5.21
CA LEU A 6 -21.62 -5.00 6.10
C LEU A 6 -21.88 -3.67 5.39
N THR A 7 -20.90 -3.11 4.66
CA THR A 7 -21.08 -1.89 3.88
C THR A 7 -22.20 -2.05 2.84
N GLN A 8 -22.21 -3.19 2.13
CA GLN A 8 -23.27 -3.48 1.16
C GLN A 8 -24.65 -3.60 1.81
N LEU A 9 -24.75 -4.24 2.98
CA LEU A 9 -26.00 -4.35 3.72
C LEU A 9 -26.53 -2.97 4.17
N LEU A 10 -25.63 -2.09 4.61
CA LEU A 10 -25.99 -0.71 4.96
C LEU A 10 -26.55 0.05 3.76
N GLU A 11 -25.93 -0.05 2.58
CA GLU A 11 -26.43 0.57 1.34
C GLU A 11 -27.81 0.02 0.94
N ILE A 12 -28.02 -1.31 1.01
CA ILE A 12 -29.32 -1.92 0.74
C ILE A 12 -30.39 -1.42 1.71
N SER A 13 -30.00 -1.08 2.94
CA SER A 13 -30.88 -0.50 3.97
C SER A 13 -31.08 1.01 3.83
N GLY A 14 -30.58 1.63 2.76
CA GLY A 14 -30.76 3.07 2.48
C GLY A 14 -29.77 3.98 3.22
N VAL A 15 -28.65 3.45 3.73
CA VAL A 15 -27.58 4.23 4.36
C VAL A 15 -26.53 4.61 3.33
N ASP A 16 -26.25 5.90 3.19
CA ASP A 16 -25.15 6.39 2.35
C ASP A 16 -23.79 6.02 2.96
N CYS A 17 -22.99 5.27 2.21
CA CYS A 17 -21.67 4.83 2.62
C CYS A 17 -20.57 5.57 1.86
N ILE A 18 -19.60 6.08 2.58
CA ILE A 18 -18.35 6.67 2.04
C ILE A 18 -17.17 5.84 2.55
N ASN A 19 -16.50 5.06 1.68
CA ASN A 19 -16.74 4.88 0.23
C ASN A 19 -17.88 3.88 -0.01
N PRO A 20 -18.51 3.90 -1.22
CA PRO A 20 -19.50 2.91 -1.60
C PRO A 20 -18.97 1.48 -1.56
N ALA A 21 -19.82 0.52 -1.24
CA ALA A 21 -19.44 -0.90 -1.15
C ALA A 21 -18.84 -1.44 -2.46
N LYS A 22 -19.34 -0.96 -3.62
CA LYS A 22 -18.78 -1.31 -4.93
C LYS A 22 -17.34 -0.84 -5.05
N ALA A 23 -17.07 0.44 -4.74
CA ALA A 23 -15.73 1.01 -4.80
C ALA A 23 -14.75 0.24 -3.91
N LEU A 24 -15.15 -0.10 -2.67
CA LEU A 24 -14.33 -0.85 -1.72
C LEU A 24 -14.05 -2.29 -2.18
N ARG A 25 -14.99 -2.95 -2.84
CA ARG A 25 -14.80 -4.33 -3.33
C ARG A 25 -13.90 -4.42 -4.55
N GLU A 26 -14.06 -3.47 -5.48
CA GLU A 26 -13.37 -3.49 -6.76
C GLU A 26 -11.96 -2.90 -6.69
N ASN A 27 -11.65 -2.16 -5.60
CA ASN A 27 -10.39 -1.46 -5.43
C ASN A 27 -9.62 -1.94 -4.18
N ASN A 28 -8.85 -3.00 -4.34
CA ASN A 28 -7.94 -3.43 -3.28
C ASN A 28 -6.81 -2.42 -3.10
N GLU A 29 -6.57 -1.96 -1.87
CA GLU A 29 -5.60 -0.90 -1.53
C GLU A 29 -4.16 -1.17 -1.99
N LYS A 30 -3.77 -2.44 -2.16
CA LYS A 30 -2.44 -2.82 -2.63
C LYS A 30 -2.36 -3.06 -4.13
N LEU A 31 -3.50 -3.37 -4.76
CA LEU A 31 -3.56 -3.58 -6.21
C LEU A 31 -3.78 -2.28 -6.98
N ILE A 32 -4.47 -1.31 -6.39
CA ILE A 32 -4.70 0.03 -7.01
C ILE A 32 -3.41 0.64 -7.52
N ILE A 33 -2.32 0.54 -6.76
CA ILE A 33 -1.04 1.16 -7.10
C ILE A 33 -0.49 0.70 -8.46
N LEU A 34 -0.84 -0.52 -8.91
CA LEU A 34 -0.40 -1.05 -10.21
C LEU A 34 -0.98 -0.28 -11.40
N ASN A 35 -2.00 0.56 -11.19
CA ASN A 35 -2.51 1.49 -12.20
C ASN A 35 -1.61 2.72 -12.38
N PHE A 36 -0.59 2.88 -11.54
CA PHE A 36 0.32 4.03 -11.54
C PHE A 36 1.79 3.59 -11.67
N PRO A 37 2.17 2.89 -12.76
CA PRO A 37 3.51 2.26 -12.87
C PRO A 37 4.66 3.28 -12.78
N ASN A 38 4.41 4.54 -13.16
CA ASN A 38 5.42 5.61 -13.08
C ASN A 38 5.56 6.24 -11.67
N LEU A 39 4.67 5.90 -10.74
CA LEU A 39 4.64 6.44 -9.38
C LEU A 39 5.06 5.42 -8.32
N ILE A 40 5.29 4.18 -8.71
CA ILE A 40 5.60 3.09 -7.77
C ILE A 40 6.97 2.48 -8.06
N PRO A 41 7.65 1.89 -7.05
CA PRO A 41 8.82 1.05 -7.28
C PRO A 41 8.42 -0.22 -8.02
N PHE A 42 9.41 -1.01 -8.45
CA PHE A 42 9.12 -2.34 -8.99
C PHE A 42 8.11 -3.06 -8.09
N SER A 43 7.04 -3.55 -8.70
CA SER A 43 5.94 -4.20 -7.97
C SER A 43 5.37 -5.35 -8.80
N LYS A 44 5.26 -6.53 -8.18
CA LYS A 44 4.71 -7.74 -8.82
C LYS A 44 3.79 -8.47 -7.85
N VAL A 45 2.68 -8.98 -8.34
CA VAL A 45 1.78 -9.85 -7.58
C VAL A 45 2.07 -11.30 -7.95
N THR A 46 2.34 -12.12 -6.93
CA THR A 46 2.66 -13.54 -7.12
C THR A 46 2.23 -14.37 -5.92
N ASN A 47 2.24 -15.68 -6.07
CA ASN A 47 2.18 -16.67 -5.00
C ASN A 47 3.33 -17.70 -5.12
N SER A 48 4.29 -17.49 -6.04
CA SER A 48 5.39 -18.40 -6.35
C SER A 48 6.69 -17.98 -5.67
N LEU A 49 7.40 -18.93 -5.07
CA LEU A 49 8.76 -18.73 -4.55
C LEU A 49 9.75 -18.50 -5.70
N GLU A 50 9.63 -19.28 -6.77
CA GLU A 50 10.50 -19.18 -7.95
C GLU A 50 10.46 -17.77 -8.55
N GLU A 51 9.27 -17.16 -8.64
CA GLU A 51 9.15 -15.80 -9.15
C GLU A 51 9.82 -14.76 -8.25
N ILE A 52 9.87 -14.95 -6.92
CA ILE A 52 10.64 -14.08 -6.03
C ILE A 52 12.14 -14.24 -6.28
N GLU A 53 12.61 -15.47 -6.44
CA GLU A 53 14.03 -15.75 -6.76
C GLU A 53 14.43 -15.13 -8.10
N ASP A 54 13.54 -15.18 -9.10
CA ASP A 54 13.75 -14.58 -10.41
C ASP A 54 13.82 -13.05 -10.35
N ILE A 55 13.02 -12.39 -9.49
CA ILE A 55 13.11 -10.95 -9.25
C ILE A 55 14.53 -10.60 -8.79
N PHE A 56 15.08 -11.33 -7.82
CA PHE A 56 16.44 -11.10 -7.35
C PHE A 56 17.50 -11.33 -8.42
N LYS A 57 17.28 -12.29 -9.34
CA LYS A 57 18.25 -12.62 -10.40
C LYS A 57 18.22 -11.62 -11.56
N ASN A 58 17.00 -11.23 -11.99
CA ASN A 58 16.80 -10.56 -13.28
C ASN A 58 16.66 -9.03 -13.14
N GLU A 59 16.11 -8.53 -12.01
CA GLU A 59 15.82 -7.11 -11.84
C GLU A 59 16.92 -6.34 -11.12
N GLN A 60 18.03 -6.98 -10.77
CA GLN A 60 19.15 -6.40 -9.99
C GLN A 60 18.70 -5.77 -8.65
N ILE A 61 17.55 -6.22 -8.14
CA ILE A 61 16.97 -5.76 -6.87
C ILE A 61 17.66 -6.52 -5.73
N GLU A 62 18.16 -5.79 -4.73
CA GLU A 62 18.83 -6.37 -3.56
C GLU A 62 17.90 -6.56 -2.37
N LYS A 63 16.85 -5.74 -2.29
CA LYS A 63 15.94 -5.70 -1.14
C LYS A 63 14.51 -5.60 -1.61
N ILE A 64 13.64 -6.40 -1.03
CA ILE A 64 12.21 -6.41 -1.33
C ILE A 64 11.37 -6.37 -0.05
N VAL A 65 10.13 -5.97 -0.21
CA VAL A 65 9.10 -6.08 0.83
C VAL A 65 7.95 -6.92 0.31
N LEU A 66 7.57 -7.95 1.07
CA LEU A 66 6.39 -8.77 0.80
C LEU A 66 5.22 -8.28 1.65
N LYS A 67 4.07 -8.06 1.02
CA LYS A 67 2.85 -7.57 1.69
C LYS A 67 1.64 -8.43 1.30
N PRO A 68 0.87 -8.98 2.25
CA PRO A 68 -0.36 -9.69 1.92
C PRO A 68 -1.39 -8.72 1.33
N LEU A 69 -2.19 -9.16 0.36
CA LEU A 69 -3.18 -8.32 -0.32
C LEU A 69 -4.34 -7.91 0.59
N ASP A 70 -4.63 -8.69 1.64
CA ASP A 70 -5.76 -8.51 2.56
C ASP A 70 -5.30 -8.12 3.99
N GLY A 71 -4.04 -7.73 4.15
CA GLY A 71 -3.48 -7.25 5.43
C GLY A 71 -3.59 -5.75 5.61
N MET A 72 -3.79 -5.28 6.84
CA MET A 72 -3.79 -3.85 7.20
C MET A 72 -2.94 -3.58 8.44
N GLY A 73 -2.60 -2.29 8.67
CA GLY A 73 -1.86 -1.87 9.85
C GLY A 73 -0.43 -2.39 9.94
N GLY A 74 0.21 -2.71 8.81
CA GLY A 74 1.58 -3.21 8.77
C GLY A 74 1.76 -4.67 9.22
N LYS A 75 0.67 -5.42 9.44
CA LYS A 75 0.76 -6.83 9.85
C LYS A 75 1.24 -7.70 8.70
N SER A 76 2.11 -8.67 9.03
CA SER A 76 2.65 -9.65 8.07
C SER A 76 3.37 -9.01 6.88
N ILE A 77 4.02 -7.88 7.09
CA ILE A 77 4.94 -7.28 6.13
C ILE A 77 6.32 -7.83 6.43
N PHE A 78 6.99 -8.40 5.42
CA PHE A 78 8.32 -8.97 5.54
C PHE A 78 9.30 -8.20 4.67
N PHE A 79 10.41 -7.80 5.27
CA PHE A 79 11.57 -7.25 4.57
C PHE A 79 12.54 -8.39 4.30
N ILE A 80 13.06 -8.49 3.09
CA ILE A 80 13.94 -9.60 2.64
C ILE A 80 15.07 -9.01 1.81
N GLU A 81 16.28 -9.43 2.11
CA GLU A 81 17.47 -9.16 1.31
C GLU A 81 17.80 -10.36 0.41
N ARG A 82 18.49 -10.10 -0.69
CA ARG A 82 18.98 -11.17 -1.59
C ARG A 82 19.81 -12.18 -0.79
N GLY A 83 19.45 -13.46 -0.91
CA GLY A 83 20.15 -14.55 -0.21
C GLY A 83 19.69 -14.76 1.24
N ASP A 84 18.60 -14.14 1.68
CA ASP A 84 18.03 -14.40 3.00
C ASP A 84 17.63 -15.88 3.13
N LYS A 85 18.18 -16.55 4.12
CA LYS A 85 17.96 -17.98 4.38
C LYS A 85 16.53 -18.30 4.83
N ASN A 86 15.78 -17.29 5.27
CA ASN A 86 14.39 -17.45 5.72
C ASN A 86 13.38 -17.26 4.58
N LEU A 87 13.81 -16.96 3.35
CA LEU A 87 12.93 -16.65 2.24
C LEU A 87 11.85 -17.73 2.04
N SER A 88 12.21 -19.00 2.05
CA SER A 88 11.23 -20.11 1.87
C SER A 88 10.20 -20.15 2.99
N VAL A 89 10.60 -20.00 4.26
CA VAL A 89 9.68 -20.00 5.42
C VAL A 89 8.77 -18.79 5.41
N ILE A 90 9.29 -17.62 5.01
CA ILE A 90 8.48 -16.40 4.85
C ILE A 90 7.47 -16.59 3.73
N TRP A 91 7.90 -17.14 2.57
CA TRP A 91 6.99 -17.45 1.48
C TRP A 91 5.88 -18.43 1.90
N GLU A 92 6.23 -19.54 2.59
CA GLU A 92 5.24 -20.49 3.12
C GLU A 92 4.18 -19.77 3.97
N THR A 93 4.63 -18.86 4.82
CA THR A 93 3.78 -18.11 5.74
C THR A 93 2.85 -17.13 5.01
N ILE A 94 3.41 -16.27 4.15
CA ILE A 94 2.65 -15.21 3.49
C ILE A 94 1.73 -15.75 2.40
N SER A 95 2.21 -16.76 1.65
CA SER A 95 1.44 -17.38 0.56
C SER A 95 0.50 -18.48 1.04
N GLN A 96 0.59 -18.89 2.32
CA GLN A 96 -0.09 -20.08 2.84
C GLN A 96 0.19 -21.31 1.95
N MET A 97 1.46 -21.59 1.71
CA MET A 97 1.94 -22.68 0.83
C MET A 97 1.46 -22.50 -0.63
N GLY A 98 1.60 -21.30 -1.18
CA GLY A 98 1.25 -20.98 -2.57
C GLY A 98 -0.25 -20.78 -2.85
N ARG A 99 -1.12 -20.84 -1.82
CA ARG A 99 -2.58 -20.69 -1.99
C ARG A 99 -3.05 -19.25 -2.03
N LYS A 100 -2.26 -18.30 -1.54
CA LYS A 100 -2.60 -16.86 -1.53
C LYS A 100 -1.58 -16.04 -2.27
N HIS A 101 -2.08 -15.12 -3.06
CA HIS A 101 -1.25 -14.09 -3.69
C HIS A 101 -0.88 -13.00 -2.67
N PHE A 102 0.29 -12.43 -2.88
CA PHE A 102 0.82 -11.28 -2.16
C PHE A 102 1.52 -10.35 -3.16
N ILE A 103 1.80 -9.12 -2.75
CA ILE A 103 2.58 -8.19 -3.57
C ILE A 103 4.04 -8.19 -3.09
N VAL A 104 4.96 -8.29 -4.06
CA VAL A 104 6.39 -8.07 -3.92
C VAL A 104 6.68 -6.66 -4.41
N GLN A 105 7.36 -5.86 -3.60
CA GLN A 105 7.82 -4.53 -4.00
C GLN A 105 9.30 -4.38 -3.69
N GLU A 106 10.00 -3.67 -4.57
CA GLU A 106 11.34 -3.19 -4.25
C GLU A 106 11.31 -2.32 -3.00
N TYR A 107 12.26 -2.55 -2.09
CA TYR A 107 12.41 -1.71 -0.91
C TYR A 107 13.07 -0.39 -1.26
N ILE A 108 12.43 0.70 -0.89
CA ILE A 108 12.95 2.05 -1.07
C ILE A 108 13.64 2.48 0.23
N GLU A 109 14.94 2.77 0.17
CA GLU A 109 15.73 3.15 1.34
C GLU A 109 15.19 4.40 2.04
N GLU A 110 14.55 5.31 1.29
CA GLU A 110 13.91 6.51 1.80
C GLU A 110 12.77 6.21 2.78
N ALA A 111 12.20 5.00 2.74
CA ALA A 111 11.15 4.57 3.67
C ALA A 111 11.59 4.68 5.14
N LYS A 112 12.88 4.58 5.43
CA LYS A 112 13.44 4.80 6.78
C LYS A 112 13.25 6.22 7.31
N HIS A 113 13.10 7.19 6.42
CA HIS A 113 12.84 8.60 6.77
C HIS A 113 11.34 8.88 6.97
N GLY A 114 10.50 7.89 6.71
CA GLY A 114 9.06 7.98 6.84
C GLY A 114 8.32 8.02 5.52
N ASP A 115 7.02 8.15 5.64
CA ASP A 115 6.12 8.35 4.52
C ASP A 115 5.28 9.61 4.70
N HIS A 116 4.77 10.10 3.57
CA HIS A 116 3.87 11.24 3.53
C HIS A 116 2.50 10.76 3.06
N ARG A 117 1.49 10.85 3.92
CA ARG A 117 0.11 10.51 3.55
C ARG A 117 -0.62 11.72 3.01
N LEU A 118 -0.91 11.70 1.73
CA LEU A 118 -1.87 12.58 1.08
C LEU A 118 -3.28 12.09 1.37
N VAL A 119 -4.20 13.01 1.63
CA VAL A 119 -5.60 12.68 1.91
C VAL A 119 -6.47 13.33 0.85
N PHE A 120 -7.37 12.54 0.27
CA PHE A 120 -8.34 12.96 -0.72
C PHE A 120 -9.74 12.83 -0.14
N ILE A 121 -10.53 13.90 -0.27
CA ILE A 121 -11.95 13.93 0.09
C ILE A 121 -12.71 14.49 -1.10
N ASN A 122 -13.74 13.77 -1.56
CA ASN A 122 -14.53 14.16 -2.71
C ASN A 122 -13.70 14.54 -3.95
N TYR A 123 -12.63 13.73 -4.19
CA TYR A 123 -11.70 13.91 -5.31
C TYR A 123 -10.83 15.17 -5.23
N GLU A 124 -10.75 15.80 -4.09
CA GLU A 124 -9.86 16.93 -3.85
C GLU A 124 -8.75 16.57 -2.87
N LEU A 125 -7.54 17.01 -3.19
CA LEU A 125 -6.40 16.87 -2.28
C LEU A 125 -6.54 17.87 -1.13
N LEU A 126 -6.49 17.38 0.11
CA LEU A 126 -6.43 18.29 1.26
C LEU A 126 -5.13 19.11 1.25
N PRO A 127 -5.15 20.37 1.73
CA PRO A 127 -3.99 21.27 1.67
C PRO A 127 -2.86 20.87 2.62
N ARG A 128 -3.07 19.85 3.45
CA ARG A 128 -2.10 19.34 4.41
C ARG A 128 -1.96 17.83 4.31
N LYS A 129 -0.74 17.33 4.50
CA LYS A 129 -0.38 15.92 4.54
C LYS A 129 0.05 15.49 5.93
N VAL A 130 -0.07 14.21 6.22
CA VAL A 130 0.44 13.60 7.44
C VAL A 130 1.80 12.97 7.14
N VAL A 131 2.85 13.46 7.76
CA VAL A 131 4.18 12.86 7.71
C VAL A 131 4.31 11.88 8.86
N ARG A 132 4.64 10.62 8.57
CA ARG A 132 4.83 9.57 9.59
C ARG A 132 6.28 9.13 9.55
N VAL A 133 6.94 9.14 10.71
CA VAL A 133 8.34 8.74 10.85
C VAL A 133 8.40 7.46 11.66
N PRO A 134 8.98 6.36 11.12
CA PRO A 134 9.14 5.10 11.84
C PRO A 134 9.89 5.28 13.16
N SER A 135 9.62 4.43 14.13
CA SER A 135 10.42 4.37 15.34
C SER A 135 11.78 3.70 15.04
N HIS A 136 12.80 3.99 15.83
CA HIS A 136 14.12 3.34 15.70
C HIS A 136 14.09 1.79 15.83
N LYS A 137 12.97 1.23 16.28
CA LYS A 137 12.82 -0.21 16.53
C LYS A 137 12.06 -0.96 15.43
N ASP A 138 11.47 -0.24 14.47
CA ASP A 138 10.63 -0.85 13.44
C ASP A 138 10.75 -0.05 12.13
N PHE A 139 10.89 -0.74 11.01
CA PHE A 139 10.99 -0.11 9.68
C PHE A 139 9.64 0.37 9.14
N ARG A 140 8.53 0.00 9.81
CA ARG A 140 7.16 0.33 9.36
C ARG A 140 6.77 1.73 9.85
N GLY A 141 6.27 2.57 8.94
CA GLY A 141 5.74 3.91 9.23
C GLY A 141 4.35 3.92 9.90
N ASN A 142 3.81 2.76 10.27
CA ASN A 142 2.48 2.70 10.86
C ASN A 142 2.45 3.25 12.30
N LEU A 143 1.52 4.16 12.59
CA LEU A 143 1.31 4.71 13.93
C LEU A 143 1.06 3.62 14.98
N ALA A 144 0.36 2.55 14.61
CA ALA A 144 0.13 1.39 15.46
C ALA A 144 1.44 0.64 15.84
N ALA A 145 2.53 0.84 15.09
CA ALA A 145 3.86 0.32 15.37
C ALA A 145 4.75 1.32 16.14
N GLY A 146 4.18 2.43 16.64
CA GLY A 146 4.89 3.43 17.44
C GLY A 146 5.59 4.53 16.64
N ALA A 147 5.23 4.73 15.35
CA ALA A 147 5.69 5.85 14.57
C ALA A 147 5.17 7.18 15.14
N SER A 148 5.96 8.25 15.01
CA SER A 148 5.51 9.61 15.26
C SER A 148 4.85 10.21 14.03
N SER A 149 3.99 11.22 14.22
CA SER A 149 3.39 11.93 13.11
C SER A 149 3.40 13.44 13.28
N LYS A 150 3.49 14.16 12.17
CA LYS A 150 3.33 15.61 12.09
C LYS A 150 2.49 15.98 10.88
N ILE A 151 1.89 17.17 10.92
CA ILE A 151 1.09 17.69 9.80
C ILE A 151 1.89 18.78 9.09
N GLU A 152 2.06 18.65 7.78
CA GLU A 152 2.77 19.61 6.94
C GLU A 152 1.91 20.08 5.76
N PRO A 153 2.20 21.24 5.17
CA PRO A 153 1.57 21.66 3.92
C PRO A 153 1.94 20.68 2.78
N VAL A 154 1.04 20.50 1.83
CA VAL A 154 1.35 19.78 0.59
C VAL A 154 2.32 20.61 -0.26
N THR A 155 3.26 19.93 -0.91
CA THR A 155 4.24 20.54 -1.83
C THR A 155 3.70 20.58 -3.25
N LYS A 156 4.40 21.25 -4.15
CA LYS A 156 4.09 21.21 -5.59
C LYS A 156 4.20 19.79 -6.16
N LYS A 157 5.21 19.04 -5.74
CA LYS A 157 5.38 17.62 -6.14
C LYS A 157 4.22 16.74 -5.69
N ASP A 158 3.73 16.96 -4.46
CA ASP A 158 2.54 16.25 -3.95
C ASP A 158 1.30 16.54 -4.80
N GLN A 159 1.14 17.79 -5.27
CA GLN A 159 0.04 18.20 -6.16
C GLN A 159 0.15 17.53 -7.53
N GLU A 160 1.34 17.51 -8.13
CA GLU A 160 1.60 16.85 -9.42
C GLU A 160 1.31 15.33 -9.37
N ILE A 161 1.60 14.68 -8.24
CA ILE A 161 1.23 13.27 -8.01
C ILE A 161 -0.28 13.13 -7.83
N ALA A 162 -0.90 14.02 -7.06
CA ALA A 162 -2.34 13.99 -6.82
C ALA A 162 -3.14 14.15 -8.12
N GLU A 163 -2.70 15.02 -9.04
CA GLU A 163 -3.32 15.21 -10.36
C GLU A 163 -3.35 13.92 -11.19
N GLN A 164 -2.39 13.03 -11.01
CA GLN A 164 -2.38 11.72 -11.67
C GLN A 164 -3.32 10.70 -10.99
N ILE A 165 -3.56 10.84 -9.68
CA ILE A 165 -4.38 9.91 -8.90
C ILE A 165 -5.88 10.27 -8.99
N ILE A 166 -6.22 11.55 -8.98
CA ILE A 166 -7.61 12.05 -8.93
C ILE A 166 -8.50 11.48 -10.04
N PRO A 167 -8.09 11.38 -11.31
CA PRO A 167 -8.91 10.78 -12.36
C PRO A 167 -9.35 9.35 -12.04
N TYR A 168 -8.43 8.53 -11.51
CA TYR A 168 -8.74 7.17 -11.09
C TYR A 168 -9.76 7.13 -9.94
N LEU A 169 -9.60 8.00 -8.93
CA LEU A 169 -10.55 8.09 -7.83
C LEU A 169 -11.96 8.44 -8.31
N LYS A 170 -12.08 9.38 -9.27
CA LYS A 170 -13.35 9.77 -9.87
C LYS A 170 -14.00 8.63 -10.65
N GLU A 171 -13.25 7.97 -11.50
CA GLU A 171 -13.74 6.86 -12.33
C GLU A 171 -14.26 5.69 -11.49
N ASN A 172 -13.61 5.43 -10.34
CA ASN A 172 -13.95 4.32 -9.45
C ASN A 172 -14.86 4.69 -8.28
N GLY A 173 -15.32 5.94 -8.19
CA GLY A 173 -16.22 6.40 -7.14
C GLY A 173 -15.60 6.34 -5.73
N ILE A 174 -14.30 6.60 -5.62
CA ILE A 174 -13.57 6.57 -4.36
C ILE A 174 -13.53 7.99 -3.77
N TYR A 175 -14.48 8.31 -2.93
CA TYR A 175 -14.65 9.66 -2.35
C TYR A 175 -13.66 9.99 -1.24
N PHE A 176 -13.19 8.97 -0.52
CA PHE A 176 -12.22 9.13 0.57
C PHE A 176 -11.05 8.17 0.36
N ALA A 177 -9.86 8.73 0.21
CA ALA A 177 -8.63 7.95 -0.01
C ALA A 177 -7.42 8.56 0.71
N GLY A 178 -6.44 7.71 1.00
CA GLY A 178 -5.11 8.10 1.45
C GLY A 178 -4.05 7.48 0.56
N ALA A 179 -3.15 8.29 0.00
CA ALA A 179 -1.98 7.81 -0.72
C ALA A 179 -0.72 8.04 0.11
N ASP A 180 0.05 6.97 0.31
CA ASP A 180 1.31 7.01 1.05
C ASP A 180 2.47 7.14 0.05
N LEU A 181 3.24 8.22 0.17
CA LEU A 181 4.39 8.53 -0.66
C LEU A 181 5.68 8.28 0.12
N LEU A 182 6.63 7.60 -0.51
CA LEU A 182 7.99 7.39 0.00
C LEU A 182 8.96 8.26 -0.80
N GLY A 183 10.02 8.77 -0.17
CA GLY A 183 11.05 9.57 -0.85
C GLY A 183 10.56 10.96 -1.27
N GLY A 184 9.67 11.55 -0.51
CA GLY A 184 9.06 12.87 -0.77
C GLY A 184 10.00 14.05 -0.57
#